data_03b39fc4b2d5406d1b414d4fb96b6bf6
#
_entry.id   03b39fc4b2d5406d1b414d4fb96b6bf6
#
_cell.length_a   1.000
_cell.length_b   1.000
_cell.length_c   1.000
_cell.angle_alpha   90.00
_cell.angle_beta   90.00
_cell.angle_gamma   90.00
#
_symmetry.space_group_name_H-M   'P 1'
#
loop_
_entity.id
_entity.type
_entity.pdbx_description
1 polymer ?
#
loop_
_entity_poly.entity_id
_entity_poly.type
_entity_poly.pdbx_seq_one_letter_code
_entity_poly.pdbx_strand_id
1 'polypeptide(L)'
;FFGLLDEEANTNTKKPFLHMGQEQFLDTSIDGDINGSKDGKRNFEIYNTILKTNKESYGVYIKNSLHYSYTDMKLIYNQGAPFSLPLDNLGEVDKKIVDKVMDKTVLDFFNYSLKGQPINFKKNDTYNSQVIYNQHP
;
A
#
# COMPACT_ATOMS: atom_id res chain seq x y z
N PHE A 1 -2.26 -6.18 4.47
CA PHE A 1 -3.24 -6.57 5.49
C PHE A 1 -4.60 -6.07 5.02
N PHE A 2 -5.40 -6.95 4.43
CA PHE A 2 -6.79 -6.64 4.09
C PHE A 2 -7.66 -6.95 5.30
N GLY A 3 -7.60 -6.10 6.30
CA GLY A 3 -8.62 -6.08 7.33
C GLY A 3 -9.76 -5.22 6.83
N LEU A 4 -10.95 -5.76 6.72
CA LEU A 4 -12.16 -4.95 6.78
C LEU A 4 -12.03 -4.13 8.07
N LEU A 5 -11.81 -2.84 7.93
CA LEU A 5 -11.85 -1.96 9.08
C LEU A 5 -13.30 -1.94 9.53
N ASP A 6 -13.51 -2.35 10.76
CA ASP A 6 -14.83 -2.37 11.40
C ASP A 6 -15.49 -0.98 11.33
N GLU A 7 -16.79 -0.93 11.43
CA GLU A 7 -17.57 0.32 11.36
C GLU A 7 -17.12 1.37 12.38
N GLU A 8 -16.46 0.94 13.44
CA GLU A 8 -15.89 1.77 14.49
C GLU A 8 -14.39 2.05 14.33
N ALA A 9 -13.81 1.87 13.14
CA ALA A 9 -12.39 2.12 12.93
C ALA A 9 -12.01 3.53 13.45
N ASN A 10 -11.19 3.55 14.48
CA ASN A 10 -10.75 4.78 15.11
C ASN A 10 -9.76 5.51 14.20
N THR A 11 -10.26 6.43 13.39
CA THR A 11 -9.45 7.28 12.51
C THR A 11 -8.59 8.30 13.27
N ASN A 12 -8.76 8.41 14.58
CA ASN A 12 -8.04 9.35 15.43
C ASN A 12 -6.85 8.71 16.17
N THR A 13 -6.28 7.67 15.59
CA THR A 13 -5.07 7.03 16.14
C THR A 13 -3.89 8.00 16.17
N LYS A 14 -3.16 8.01 17.28
CA LYS A 14 -1.88 8.74 17.43
C LYS A 14 -0.67 7.80 17.34
N LYS A 15 -0.90 6.52 17.07
CA LYS A 15 0.18 5.54 16.91
C LYS A 15 0.76 5.61 15.51
N PRO A 16 2.03 5.27 15.32
CA PRO A 16 2.61 5.15 13.99
C PRO A 16 1.76 4.26 13.09
N PHE A 17 1.50 4.74 11.89
CA PHE A 17 0.64 4.07 10.92
C PHE A 17 1.31 4.03 9.55
N LEU A 18 1.35 2.85 8.94
CA LEU A 18 1.85 2.65 7.58
C LEU A 18 0.75 2.06 6.71
N HIS A 19 0.43 2.74 5.63
CA HIS A 19 -0.39 2.22 4.55
C HIS A 19 0.47 1.94 3.32
N MET A 20 0.37 0.74 2.79
CA MET A 20 1.00 0.36 1.52
C MET A 20 -0.07 -0.08 0.55
N GLY A 21 0.05 0.37 -0.71
CA GLY A 21 -0.99 0.06 -1.68
C GLY A 21 -0.64 0.44 -3.11
N GLN A 22 -1.65 0.33 -3.95
CA GLN A 22 -1.61 0.72 -5.37
C GLN A 22 -1.68 2.24 -5.49
N GLU A 23 -1.11 2.80 -6.56
CA GLU A 23 -1.18 4.25 -6.82
C GLU A 23 -2.62 4.78 -6.96
N GLN A 24 -3.56 3.94 -7.37
CA GLN A 24 -4.99 4.28 -7.46
C GLN A 24 -5.57 4.79 -6.14
N PHE A 25 -4.98 4.41 -4.99
CA PHE A 25 -5.36 4.96 -3.68
C PHE A 25 -5.04 6.44 -3.52
N LEU A 26 -4.29 7.04 -4.45
CA LEU A 26 -3.98 8.48 -4.46
C LEU A 26 -4.95 9.27 -5.32
N ASP A 27 -5.70 8.62 -6.19
CA ASP A 27 -6.65 9.28 -7.08
C ASP A 27 -8.01 9.44 -6.40
N THR A 28 -8.21 10.62 -5.81
CA THR A 28 -9.48 10.98 -5.16
C THR A 28 -10.62 11.25 -6.15
N SER A 29 -10.34 11.31 -7.45
CA SER A 29 -11.33 11.52 -8.51
C SER A 29 -12.01 10.22 -8.97
N ILE A 30 -11.45 9.07 -8.59
CA ILE A 30 -12.07 7.77 -8.84
C ILE A 30 -13.29 7.67 -7.92
N ASP A 31 -14.45 7.99 -8.50
CA ASP A 31 -15.72 7.96 -7.80
C ASP A 31 -16.11 6.49 -7.56
N GLY A 32 -15.61 5.99 -6.50
CA GLY A 32 -16.27 4.95 -5.74
C GLY A 32 -15.82 3.54 -5.90
N ASP A 33 -15.21 3.05 -6.92
CA ASP A 33 -15.11 1.59 -7.01
C ASP A 33 -13.68 1.06 -7.23
N ILE A 34 -12.84 1.25 -6.22
CA ILE A 34 -11.63 0.43 -6.11
C ILE A 34 -12.10 -0.99 -5.76
N ASN A 35 -12.35 -1.81 -6.75
CA ASN A 35 -12.87 -3.18 -6.72
C ASN A 35 -14.40 -3.37 -6.70
N GLY A 36 -15.21 -2.42 -7.14
CA GLY A 36 -16.66 -2.64 -7.29
C GLY A 36 -17.44 -2.74 -5.97
N SER A 37 -16.88 -2.35 -4.84
CA SER A 37 -17.54 -2.52 -3.57
C SER A 37 -17.65 -1.22 -2.76
N LYS A 38 -18.80 -1.05 -2.09
CA LYS A 38 -18.99 0.03 -1.10
C LYS A 38 -17.91 0.03 -0.02
N ASP A 39 -17.37 -1.14 0.29
CA ASP A 39 -16.32 -1.33 1.28
C ASP A 39 -14.97 -0.77 0.82
N GLY A 40 -14.66 -0.81 -0.49
CA GLY A 40 -13.45 -0.22 -1.05
C GLY A 40 -13.41 1.29 -0.87
N LYS A 41 -14.50 1.99 -1.19
CA LYS A 41 -14.61 3.44 -1.00
C LYS A 41 -14.44 3.82 0.48
N ARG A 42 -15.11 3.11 1.35
CA ARG A 42 -15.04 3.36 2.79
C ARG A 42 -13.62 3.17 3.35
N ASN A 43 -12.96 2.07 2.99
CA ASN A 43 -11.57 1.82 3.40
C ASN A 43 -10.64 2.93 2.91
N PHE A 44 -10.81 3.39 1.68
CA PHE A 44 -10.06 4.51 1.13
C PHE A 44 -10.26 5.81 1.94
N GLU A 45 -11.48 6.16 2.29
CA GLU A 45 -11.79 7.33 3.10
C GLU A 45 -11.17 7.25 4.50
N ILE A 46 -11.20 6.08 5.13
CA ILE A 46 -10.59 5.83 6.44
C ILE A 46 -9.05 6.01 6.35
N TYR A 47 -8.39 5.37 5.39
CA TYR A 47 -6.95 5.49 5.21
C TYR A 47 -6.53 6.93 4.93
N ASN A 48 -7.23 7.62 4.05
CA ASN A 48 -6.96 9.03 3.77
C ASN A 48 -7.18 9.93 4.99
N THR A 49 -8.17 9.65 5.80
CA THR A 49 -8.41 10.41 7.04
C THR A 49 -7.24 10.19 8.01
N ILE A 50 -6.80 8.95 8.21
CA ILE A 50 -5.65 8.66 9.08
C ILE A 50 -4.38 9.36 8.55
N LEU A 51 -4.11 9.24 7.24
CA LEU A 51 -2.93 9.86 6.61
C LEU A 51 -2.94 11.39 6.71
N LYS A 52 -4.11 12.03 6.74
CA LYS A 52 -4.24 13.48 6.87
C LYS A 52 -4.17 13.97 8.31
N THR A 53 -4.63 13.17 9.27
CA THR A 53 -4.81 13.61 10.67
C THR A 53 -3.70 13.14 11.60
N ASN A 54 -3.01 12.05 11.26
CA ASN A 54 -1.96 11.48 12.07
C ASN A 54 -0.57 11.86 11.54
N LYS A 55 0.16 12.66 12.30
CA LYS A 55 1.52 13.13 11.93
C LYS A 55 2.56 12.00 11.81
N GLU A 56 2.31 10.86 12.43
CA GLU A 56 3.15 9.66 12.34
C GLU A 56 2.59 8.64 11.35
N SER A 57 1.89 9.10 10.33
CA SER A 57 1.34 8.26 9.28
C SER A 57 2.15 8.38 7.98
N TYR A 58 2.29 7.26 7.32
CA TYR A 58 3.06 7.13 6.08
C TYR A 58 2.26 6.33 5.06
N GLY A 59 2.23 6.82 3.83
CA GLY A 59 1.67 6.11 2.68
C GLY A 59 2.79 5.76 1.69
N VAL A 60 2.84 4.52 1.23
CA VAL A 60 3.79 4.06 0.21
C VAL A 60 3.01 3.34 -0.89
N TYR A 61 3.06 3.90 -2.09
CA TYR A 61 2.28 3.43 -3.22
C TYR A 61 3.19 3.07 -4.37
N ILE A 62 3.05 1.85 -4.89
CA ILE A 62 3.86 1.35 -5.99
C ILE A 62 3.09 1.54 -7.29
N LYS A 63 3.69 2.25 -8.24
CA LYS A 63 3.11 2.50 -9.56
C LYS A 63 2.94 1.21 -10.33
N ASN A 64 1.88 1.15 -11.15
CA ASN A 64 1.54 -0.02 -11.96
C ASN A 64 1.37 -1.32 -11.14
N SER A 65 1.21 -1.21 -9.83
CA SER A 65 0.84 -2.34 -8.98
C SER A 65 -0.68 -2.47 -8.89
N LEU A 66 -1.15 -3.69 -8.79
CA LEU A 66 -2.54 -4.03 -8.52
C LEU A 66 -2.62 -4.99 -7.32
N HIS A 67 -3.83 -5.39 -6.98
CA HIS A 67 -4.12 -6.18 -5.78
C HIS A 67 -3.17 -7.38 -5.59
N TYR A 68 -3.00 -8.19 -6.62
CA TYR A 68 -2.18 -9.39 -6.54
C TYR A 68 -0.67 -9.15 -6.70
N SER A 69 -0.25 -7.91 -6.99
CA SER A 69 1.19 -7.57 -7.01
C SER A 69 1.86 -7.78 -5.65
N TYR A 70 1.09 -7.65 -4.56
CA TYR A 70 1.56 -7.78 -3.17
C TYR A 70 1.50 -9.20 -2.62
N THR A 71 1.20 -10.18 -3.47
CA THR A 71 1.08 -11.59 -3.12
C THR A 71 2.00 -12.44 -3.99
N ASP A 72 2.12 -13.72 -3.68
CA ASP A 72 2.88 -14.67 -4.50
C ASP A 72 2.13 -15.15 -5.76
N MET A 73 0.93 -14.63 -6.00
CA MET A 73 0.09 -15.04 -7.14
C MET A 73 0.81 -14.81 -8.48
N LYS A 74 1.59 -13.74 -8.61
CA LYS A 74 2.36 -13.46 -9.83
C LYS A 74 3.45 -14.50 -10.08
N LEU A 75 4.07 -15.04 -9.03
CA LEU A 75 5.06 -16.11 -9.13
C LEU A 75 4.40 -17.43 -9.56
N ILE A 76 3.26 -17.76 -8.96
CA ILE A 76 2.49 -18.97 -9.27
C ILE A 76 2.00 -18.94 -10.71
N TYR A 77 1.51 -17.79 -11.15
CA TYR A 77 1.06 -17.60 -12.53
C TYR A 77 2.18 -17.81 -13.55
N ASN A 78 3.36 -17.23 -13.31
CA ASN A 78 4.52 -17.38 -14.18
C ASN A 78 5.05 -18.82 -14.25
N GLN A 79 4.67 -19.67 -13.31
CA GLN A 79 5.00 -21.10 -13.30
C GLN A 79 3.96 -21.99 -14.01
N GLY A 80 2.99 -21.38 -14.70
CA GLY A 80 1.99 -22.12 -15.46
C GLY A 80 0.91 -22.76 -14.60
N ALA A 81 0.48 -22.07 -13.55
CA ALA A 81 -0.61 -22.54 -12.70
C ALA A 81 -1.87 -22.90 -13.53
N PRO A 82 -2.52 -24.05 -13.26
CA PRO A 82 -3.59 -24.60 -14.09
C PRO A 82 -4.95 -23.91 -13.91
N PHE A 83 -5.01 -22.78 -13.18
CA PHE A 83 -6.24 -22.04 -12.96
C PHE A 83 -6.16 -20.65 -13.59
N SER A 84 -7.26 -20.23 -14.18
CA SER A 84 -7.42 -18.88 -14.72
C SER A 84 -7.54 -17.90 -13.56
N LEU A 85 -6.42 -17.26 -13.22
CA LEU A 85 -6.45 -16.08 -12.34
C LEU A 85 -6.99 -14.89 -13.14
N PRO A 86 -7.73 -13.98 -12.52
CA PRO A 86 -8.05 -12.71 -13.14
C PRO A 86 -6.75 -11.91 -13.35
N LEU A 87 -6.20 -12.01 -14.57
CA LEU A 87 -4.94 -11.37 -14.99
C LEU A 87 -4.96 -9.86 -14.75
N ASP A 88 -6.14 -9.27 -14.86
CA ASP A 88 -6.38 -7.85 -14.70
C ASP A 88 -5.94 -7.30 -13.34
N ASN A 89 -5.75 -8.17 -12.35
CA ASN A 89 -5.33 -7.78 -10.99
C ASN A 89 -3.87 -8.07 -10.65
N LEU A 90 -3.05 -8.50 -11.63
CA LEU A 90 -1.62 -8.80 -11.38
C LEU A 90 -0.71 -7.59 -11.44
N GLY A 91 -1.14 -6.50 -12.08
CA GLY A 91 -0.31 -5.31 -12.29
C GLY A 91 0.89 -5.57 -13.23
N GLU A 92 1.44 -4.50 -13.77
CA GLU A 92 2.58 -4.55 -14.71
C GLU A 92 3.93 -4.49 -13.99
N VAL A 93 3.96 -4.02 -12.75
CA VAL A 93 5.21 -3.86 -11.98
C VAL A 93 5.92 -5.20 -11.77
N ASP A 94 7.25 -5.19 -11.83
CA ASP A 94 8.05 -6.39 -11.53
C ASP A 94 7.86 -6.79 -10.06
N LYS A 95 7.52 -8.05 -9.82
CA LYS A 95 7.35 -8.63 -8.48
C LYS A 95 8.58 -8.40 -7.58
N LYS A 96 9.79 -8.48 -8.14
CA LYS A 96 11.04 -8.25 -7.40
C LYS A 96 11.14 -6.82 -6.87
N ILE A 97 10.58 -5.85 -7.60
CA ILE A 97 10.52 -4.45 -7.15
C ILE A 97 9.54 -4.33 -6.00
N VAL A 98 8.35 -4.92 -6.15
CA VAL A 98 7.34 -4.91 -5.09
C VAL A 98 7.90 -5.50 -3.81
N ASP A 99 8.51 -6.69 -3.88
CA ASP A 99 9.09 -7.37 -2.71
C ASP A 99 10.15 -6.50 -2.02
N LYS A 100 11.11 -5.98 -2.79
CA LYS A 100 12.17 -5.13 -2.23
C LYS A 100 11.64 -3.86 -1.58
N VAL A 101 10.64 -3.22 -2.20
CA VAL A 101 10.02 -2.02 -1.65
C VAL A 101 9.24 -2.37 -0.38
N MET A 102 8.49 -3.48 -0.38
CA MET A 102 7.76 -3.94 0.79
C MET A 102 8.70 -4.26 1.94
N ASP A 103 9.69 -5.12 1.72
CA ASP A 103 10.64 -5.55 2.76
C ASP A 103 11.34 -4.35 3.40
N LYS A 104 11.86 -3.46 2.55
CA LYS A 104 12.52 -2.25 3.03
C LYS A 104 11.59 -1.33 3.81
N THR A 105 10.42 -1.05 3.27
CA THR A 105 9.46 -0.13 3.88
C THR A 105 8.97 -0.65 5.23
N VAL A 106 8.63 -1.92 5.30
CA VAL A 106 8.17 -2.56 6.54
C VAL A 106 9.29 -2.58 7.58
N LEU A 107 10.53 -2.91 7.18
CA LEU A 107 11.67 -2.90 8.08
C LEU A 107 11.97 -1.50 8.63
N ASP A 108 11.99 -0.49 7.76
CA ASP A 108 12.23 0.91 8.16
C ASP A 108 11.14 1.41 9.09
N PHE A 109 9.88 1.08 8.80
CA PHE A 109 8.75 1.45 9.65
C PHE A 109 8.82 0.80 11.04
N PHE A 110 9.18 -0.48 11.15
CA PHE A 110 9.34 -1.12 12.45
C PHE A 110 10.57 -0.62 13.20
N ASN A 111 11.66 -0.31 12.52
CA ASN A 111 12.82 0.32 13.16
C ASN A 111 12.46 1.71 13.72
N TYR A 112 11.65 2.48 13.00
CA TYR A 112 11.11 3.74 13.48
C TYR A 112 10.20 3.54 14.69
N SER A 113 9.14 2.75 14.52
CA SER A 113 8.06 2.65 15.51
C SER A 113 8.47 1.92 16.80
N LEU A 114 9.43 0.98 16.73
CA LEU A 114 9.86 0.18 17.87
C LEU A 114 11.20 0.60 18.46
N LYS A 115 12.08 1.20 17.66
CA LYS A 115 13.45 1.54 18.09
C LYS A 115 13.75 3.05 18.04
N GLY A 116 12.78 3.87 17.61
CA GLY A 116 12.96 5.32 17.50
C GLY A 116 13.97 5.75 16.42
N GLN A 117 14.30 4.88 15.47
CA GLN A 117 15.21 5.25 14.39
C GLN A 117 14.49 6.18 13.39
N PRO A 118 15.16 7.21 12.83
CA PRO A 118 14.51 8.10 11.88
C PRO A 118 14.07 7.36 10.63
N ILE A 119 12.82 7.56 10.22
CA ILE A 119 12.29 7.00 8.98
C ILE A 119 12.75 7.84 7.80
N ASN A 120 13.22 7.20 6.75
CA ASN A 120 13.63 7.90 5.54
C ASN A 120 13.36 7.03 4.29
N PHE A 121 12.12 7.01 3.88
CA PHE A 121 11.71 6.24 2.69
C PHE A 121 12.32 6.77 1.38
N LYS A 122 12.75 8.04 1.33
CA LYS A 122 13.27 8.68 0.11
C LYS A 122 14.77 8.46 -0.11
N LYS A 123 15.53 8.05 0.89
CA LYS A 123 17.00 8.12 0.85
C LYS A 123 17.70 6.97 0.13
N ASN A 124 17.02 5.90 -0.23
CA ASN A 124 17.63 4.71 -0.86
C ASN A 124 16.94 4.32 -2.15
N ASP A 125 17.12 5.15 -3.15
CA ASP A 125 16.16 5.23 -4.21
C ASP A 125 16.59 4.68 -5.56
N THR A 126 16.88 3.39 -5.59
CA THR A 126 16.94 2.64 -6.86
C THR A 126 15.56 2.55 -7.53
N TYR A 127 14.47 2.79 -6.79
CA TYR A 127 13.09 2.59 -7.26
C TYR A 127 12.22 3.85 -7.18
N ASN A 128 12.78 5.03 -6.97
CA ASN A 128 12.06 6.30 -6.81
C ASN A 128 11.07 6.63 -7.92
N SER A 129 11.39 6.28 -9.16
CA SER A 129 10.48 6.52 -10.27
C SER A 129 9.21 5.66 -10.23
N GLN A 130 9.22 4.59 -9.44
CA GLN A 130 8.15 3.61 -9.34
C GLN A 130 7.41 3.63 -8.00
N VAL A 131 7.85 4.46 -7.05
CA VAL A 131 7.25 4.53 -5.72
C VAL A 131 6.86 5.96 -5.40
N ILE A 132 5.64 6.13 -4.93
CA ILE A 132 5.11 7.40 -4.44
C ILE A 132 5.03 7.32 -2.93
N TYR A 133 5.71 8.25 -2.27
CA TYR A 133 5.69 8.38 -0.82
C TYR A 133 4.79 9.54 -0.44
N ASN A 134 3.79 9.26 0.36
CA ASN A 134 2.92 10.27 0.96
C ASN A 134 3.23 10.31 2.47
N GLN A 135 3.77 11.42 2.90
CA GLN A 135 4.01 11.70 4.30
C GLN A 135 3.22 12.95 4.64
N HIS A 136 2.68 13.00 5.83
CA HIS A 136 2.03 14.22 6.31
C HIS A 136 3.02 15.40 6.20
N PRO A 137 2.61 16.53 5.59
CA PRO A 137 3.46 17.72 5.49
C PRO A 137 3.78 18.30 6.87
#